data_bcc94e38007444080638cdf349bdc0e1
#
_entry.id   bcc94e38007444080638cdf349bdc0e1
#
_cell.length_a   1.000
_cell.length_b   1.000
_cell.length_c   1.000
_cell.angle_alpha   90.00
_cell.angle_beta   90.00
_cell.angle_gamma   90.00
#
_symmetry.space_group_name_H-M   'P 1'
#
loop_
_entity.id
_entity.type
_entity.pdbx_description
1 polymer ?
#
loop_
_entity_poly.entity_id
_entity_poly.type
_entity_poly.pdbx_seq_one_letter_code
_entity_poly.pdbx_strand_id
1 'polypeptide(L)'
;ASGISDLHHTTFVFDVKKQSWEAAATISDGKNSTNFSAGAGVAVGSHSVLIVGGDNGVIFHQIETYLSQISQAESPELKADLIAKKNKLVTNHPGFYNGILLYNTLTDQWSKIGELPFLPHVTTPAVLWDKKIILSNGEIKPGIRTPNVMLGTIKK
;
A
#
# COMPACT_ATOMS: atom_id res chain seq x y z
N ALA A 1 -14.27 2.66 20.69
CA ALA A 1 -13.70 2.30 19.39
C ALA A 1 -12.59 1.28 19.64
N SER A 2 -12.53 0.20 18.86
CA SER A 2 -11.52 -0.86 19.00
C SER A 2 -10.08 -0.38 18.76
N GLY A 3 -9.90 0.80 18.20
CA GLY A 3 -8.59 1.35 17.83
C GLY A 3 -7.91 0.63 16.66
N ILE A 4 -8.62 -0.24 15.96
CA ILE A 4 -8.13 -0.96 14.79
C ILE A 4 -8.78 -0.35 13.55
N SER A 5 -7.98 0.01 12.55
CA SER A 5 -8.44 0.63 11.31
C SER A 5 -9.10 -0.41 10.39
N ASP A 6 -10.14 0.01 9.68
CA ASP A 6 -10.71 -0.80 8.60
C ASP A 6 -9.82 -0.73 7.36
N LEU A 7 -9.62 -1.86 6.71
CA LEU A 7 -8.93 -1.94 5.42
C LEU A 7 -9.93 -1.84 4.28
N HIS A 8 -9.84 -0.78 3.50
CA HIS A 8 -10.73 -0.54 2.37
C HIS A 8 -10.14 -1.11 1.09
N HIS A 9 -10.95 -1.84 0.35
CA HIS A 9 -10.62 -2.43 -0.96
C HIS A 9 -11.43 -1.80 -2.10
N THR A 10 -12.15 -0.72 -1.82
CA THR A 10 -13.06 -0.09 -2.77
C THR A 10 -12.31 0.81 -3.74
N THR A 11 -12.72 0.77 -5.00
CA THR A 11 -12.31 1.71 -6.05
C THR A 11 -13.51 2.54 -6.46
N PHE A 12 -13.30 3.83 -6.66
CA PHE A 12 -14.32 4.73 -7.19
C PHE A 12 -13.76 5.49 -8.39
N VAL A 13 -14.60 5.71 -9.39
CA VAL A 13 -14.30 6.51 -10.56
C VAL A 13 -15.23 7.73 -10.58
N PHE A 14 -14.65 8.90 -10.79
CA PHE A 14 -15.43 10.13 -10.98
C PHE A 14 -15.68 10.38 -12.46
N ASP A 15 -16.94 10.34 -12.89
CA ASP A 15 -17.34 10.73 -14.23
C ASP A 15 -17.45 12.25 -14.30
N VAL A 16 -16.50 12.87 -14.98
CA VAL A 16 -16.43 14.35 -15.11
C VAL A 16 -17.64 14.93 -15.86
N LYS A 17 -18.20 14.18 -16.80
CA LYS A 17 -19.37 14.65 -17.59
C LYS A 17 -20.65 14.57 -16.78
N LYS A 18 -20.86 13.47 -16.07
CA LYS A 18 -22.03 13.25 -15.21
C LYS A 18 -21.91 13.93 -13.85
N GLN A 19 -20.70 14.38 -13.47
CA GLN A 19 -20.40 14.94 -12.14
C GLN A 19 -20.78 13.97 -11.00
N SER A 20 -20.54 12.68 -11.18
CA SER A 20 -20.93 11.62 -10.24
C SER A 20 -19.81 10.62 -10.00
N TRP A 21 -19.80 10.04 -8.80
CA TRP A 21 -18.93 8.92 -8.45
C TRP A 21 -19.64 7.60 -8.73
N GLU A 22 -18.94 6.68 -9.31
CA GLU A 22 -19.40 5.31 -9.56
C GLU A 22 -18.42 4.33 -8.91
N ALA A 23 -18.94 3.23 -8.33
CA ALA A 23 -18.10 2.17 -7.81
C ALA A 23 -17.50 1.39 -8.98
N ALA A 24 -16.23 1.03 -8.84
CA ALA A 24 -15.50 0.20 -9.78
C ALA A 24 -15.03 -1.09 -9.09
N ALA A 25 -14.34 -1.97 -9.83
CA ALA A 25 -13.89 -3.25 -9.33
C ALA A 25 -13.07 -3.12 -8.03
N THR A 26 -13.34 -4.00 -7.09
CA THR A 26 -12.61 -4.10 -5.84
C THR A 26 -11.12 -4.34 -6.09
N ILE A 27 -10.27 -3.61 -5.37
CA ILE A 27 -8.80 -3.73 -5.47
C ILE A 27 -8.38 -5.17 -5.23
N SER A 28 -7.62 -5.73 -6.17
CA SER A 28 -7.25 -7.15 -6.18
C SER A 28 -5.88 -7.35 -6.81
N ASP A 29 -5.20 -8.43 -6.42
CA ASP A 29 -4.01 -8.93 -7.11
C ASP A 29 -4.34 -9.83 -8.33
N GLY A 30 -5.62 -9.92 -8.67
CA GLY A 30 -6.17 -10.80 -9.70
C GLY A 30 -6.68 -12.13 -9.15
N LYS A 31 -6.44 -12.44 -7.88
CA LYS A 31 -6.93 -13.64 -7.18
C LYS A 31 -7.62 -13.29 -5.87
N ASN A 32 -7.02 -12.42 -5.08
CA ASN A 32 -7.50 -12.03 -3.75
C ASN A 32 -7.66 -10.52 -3.66
N SER A 33 -8.61 -10.07 -2.87
CA SER A 33 -8.67 -8.65 -2.48
C SER A 33 -7.39 -8.25 -1.77
N THR A 34 -6.89 -7.06 -2.07
CA THR A 34 -5.69 -6.51 -1.45
C THR A 34 -5.87 -5.02 -1.16
N ASN A 35 -4.85 -4.42 -0.56
CA ASN A 35 -4.79 -3.01 -0.25
C ASN A 35 -3.41 -2.46 -0.64
N PHE A 36 -3.33 -1.17 -0.85
CA PHE A 36 -2.08 -0.47 -1.13
C PHE A 36 -2.06 0.92 -0.46
N SER A 37 -2.46 1.00 0.80
CA SER A 37 -2.45 2.26 1.56
C SER A 37 -1.11 2.97 1.44
N ALA A 38 -1.14 4.29 1.19
CA ALA A 38 0.04 5.12 0.94
C ALA A 38 0.91 4.68 -0.26
N GLY A 39 0.39 3.83 -1.15
CA GLY A 39 1.04 3.49 -2.41
C GLY A 39 1.02 4.63 -3.42
N ALA A 40 1.84 4.52 -4.46
CA ALA A 40 1.97 5.51 -5.51
C ALA A 40 1.32 5.04 -6.80
N GLY A 41 0.46 5.88 -7.40
CA GLY A 41 -0.25 5.59 -8.65
C GLY A 41 0.20 6.47 -9.79
N VAL A 42 0.23 5.91 -11.00
CA VAL A 42 0.53 6.65 -12.24
C VAL A 42 -0.28 6.09 -13.41
N ALA A 43 -0.84 6.99 -14.22
CA ALA A 43 -1.51 6.61 -15.46
C ALA A 43 -0.48 6.16 -16.50
N VAL A 44 -0.74 5.02 -17.15
CA VAL A 44 0.13 4.42 -18.16
C VAL A 44 -0.67 4.12 -19.42
N GLY A 45 -0.27 4.69 -20.52
CA GLY A 45 -1.08 4.61 -21.76
C GLY A 45 -2.43 5.30 -21.60
N SER A 46 -3.44 4.83 -22.33
CA SER A 46 -4.78 5.45 -22.36
C SER A 46 -5.79 4.80 -21.43
N HIS A 47 -5.51 3.60 -20.91
CA HIS A 47 -6.52 2.80 -20.22
C HIS A 47 -5.98 2.07 -18.98
N SER A 48 -4.81 2.43 -18.48
CA SER A 48 -4.21 1.73 -17.35
C SER A 48 -3.74 2.68 -16.27
N VAL A 49 -3.96 2.28 -15.02
CA VAL A 49 -3.35 2.91 -13.85
C VAL A 49 -2.45 1.89 -13.19
N LEU A 50 -1.17 2.22 -13.09
CA LEU A 50 -0.18 1.42 -12.40
C LEU A 50 -0.08 1.88 -10.95
N ILE A 51 -0.13 0.94 -10.01
CA ILE A 51 0.10 1.19 -8.59
C ILE A 51 1.34 0.44 -8.15
N VAL A 52 2.21 1.11 -7.43
CA VAL A 52 3.45 0.54 -6.89
C VAL A 52 3.60 0.87 -5.41
N GLY A 53 4.12 -0.07 -4.66
CA GLY A 53 4.27 0.05 -3.22
C GLY A 53 2.93 0.05 -2.49
N GLY A 54 2.93 0.67 -1.32
CA GLY A 54 1.78 0.71 -0.41
C GLY A 54 1.88 -0.34 0.68
N ASP A 55 1.00 -0.21 1.67
CA ASP A 55 0.83 -1.18 2.75
C ASP A 55 -0.42 -2.01 2.48
N ASN A 56 -0.31 -3.31 2.45
CA ASN A 56 -1.46 -4.22 2.32
C ASN A 56 -2.22 -4.41 3.64
N GLY A 57 -1.77 -3.79 4.71
CA GLY A 57 -2.43 -3.76 6.01
C GLY A 57 -2.16 -4.95 6.91
N VAL A 58 -1.54 -6.03 6.43
CA VAL A 58 -1.38 -7.27 7.20
C VAL A 58 -0.58 -7.05 8.49
N ILE A 59 0.62 -6.45 8.38
CA ILE A 59 1.47 -6.18 9.54
C ILE A 59 0.95 -4.96 10.32
N PHE A 60 0.44 -3.97 9.63
CA PHE A 60 -0.16 -2.79 10.24
C PHE A 60 -1.29 -3.16 11.22
N HIS A 61 -2.22 -4.02 10.82
CA HIS A 61 -3.30 -4.53 11.67
C HIS A 61 -2.78 -5.29 12.91
N GLN A 62 -1.69 -6.06 12.76
CA GLN A 62 -1.08 -6.72 13.90
C GLN A 62 -0.50 -5.70 14.90
N ILE A 63 0.15 -4.65 14.40
CA ILE A 63 0.68 -3.57 15.23
C ILE A 63 -0.45 -2.85 15.97
N GLU A 64 -1.55 -2.49 15.27
CA GLU A 64 -2.72 -1.86 15.88
C GLU A 64 -3.36 -2.76 16.95
N THR A 65 -3.45 -4.06 16.68
CA THR A 65 -3.96 -5.04 17.64
C THR A 65 -3.13 -5.02 18.92
N TYR A 66 -1.79 -5.05 18.82
CA TYR A 66 -0.94 -4.93 19.99
C TYR A 66 -1.11 -3.58 20.71
N LEU A 67 -1.22 -2.47 19.98
CA LEU A 67 -1.45 -1.16 20.58
C LEU A 67 -2.79 -1.12 21.37
N SER A 68 -3.84 -1.70 20.81
CA SER A 68 -5.13 -1.83 21.50
C SER A 68 -5.02 -2.69 22.76
N GLN A 69 -4.36 -3.85 22.68
CA GLN A 69 -4.15 -4.73 23.83
C GLN A 69 -3.28 -4.06 24.92
N ILE A 70 -2.23 -3.32 24.53
CA ILE A 70 -1.38 -2.56 25.46
C ILE A 70 -2.18 -1.50 26.21
N SER A 71 -3.12 -0.84 25.53
CA SER A 71 -3.97 0.17 26.17
C SER A 71 -4.96 -0.41 27.17
N GLN A 72 -5.31 -1.70 27.05
CA GLN A 72 -6.26 -2.43 27.89
C GLN A 72 -5.59 -3.32 28.93
N ALA A 73 -4.25 -3.44 28.89
CA ALA A 73 -3.51 -4.32 29.79
C ALA A 73 -3.56 -3.79 31.24
N GLU A 74 -4.06 -4.62 32.16
CA GLU A 74 -4.24 -4.28 33.57
C GLU A 74 -2.96 -4.50 34.38
N SER A 75 -2.08 -5.46 33.97
CA SER A 75 -0.84 -5.72 34.69
C SER A 75 0.38 -5.13 33.98
N PRO A 76 1.36 -4.61 34.74
CA PRO A 76 2.62 -4.12 34.17
C PRO A 76 3.39 -5.19 33.38
N GLU A 77 3.34 -6.45 33.83
CA GLU A 77 4.04 -7.59 33.21
C GLU A 77 3.43 -7.89 31.84
N LEU A 78 2.09 -7.97 31.75
CA LEU A 78 1.39 -8.17 30.47
C LEU A 78 1.66 -7.02 29.51
N LYS A 79 1.64 -5.80 30.01
CA LYS A 79 1.94 -4.62 29.21
C LYS A 79 3.35 -4.64 28.63
N ALA A 80 4.34 -5.04 29.43
CA ALA A 80 5.73 -5.15 28.99
C ALA A 80 5.91 -6.25 27.93
N ASP A 81 5.26 -7.40 28.07
CA ASP A 81 5.29 -8.49 27.08
C ASP A 81 4.67 -8.05 25.73
N LEU A 82 3.52 -7.40 25.77
CA LEU A 82 2.86 -6.89 24.56
C LEU A 82 3.70 -5.82 23.85
N ILE A 83 4.35 -4.93 24.60
CA ILE A 83 5.28 -3.94 24.05
C ILE A 83 6.47 -4.65 23.38
N ALA A 84 7.04 -5.67 24.00
CA ALA A 84 8.15 -6.43 23.44
C ALA A 84 7.74 -7.11 22.13
N LYS A 85 6.57 -7.76 22.08
CA LYS A 85 6.01 -8.38 20.87
C LYS A 85 5.79 -7.37 19.75
N LYS A 86 5.17 -6.24 20.05
CA LYS A 86 4.99 -5.14 19.08
C LYS A 86 6.33 -4.63 18.55
N ASN A 87 7.30 -4.37 19.44
CA ASN A 87 8.60 -3.87 19.04
C ASN A 87 9.35 -4.88 18.16
N LYS A 88 9.28 -6.18 18.47
CA LYS A 88 9.84 -7.24 17.62
C LYS A 88 9.24 -7.23 16.21
N LEU A 89 7.92 -7.04 16.11
CA LEU A 89 7.24 -6.97 14.83
C LEU A 89 7.69 -5.75 14.00
N VAL A 90 7.81 -4.58 14.62
CA VAL A 90 8.29 -3.36 13.96
C VAL A 90 9.76 -3.50 13.54
N THR A 91 10.63 -3.99 14.43
CA THR A 91 12.06 -4.16 14.13
C THR A 91 12.31 -5.15 13.00
N ASN A 92 11.54 -6.24 12.95
CA ASN A 92 11.66 -7.27 11.92
C ASN A 92 10.73 -7.04 10.72
N HIS A 93 10.19 -5.84 10.56
CA HIS A 93 9.30 -5.54 9.44
C HIS A 93 10.01 -5.78 8.10
N PRO A 94 9.45 -6.63 7.21
CA PRO A 94 10.12 -7.03 5.95
C PRO A 94 10.17 -5.91 4.90
N GLY A 95 9.47 -4.82 5.11
CA GLY A 95 9.17 -3.78 4.13
C GLY A 95 7.68 -3.78 3.79
N PHE A 96 7.26 -2.84 2.99
CA PHE A 96 5.88 -2.71 2.52
C PHE A 96 5.57 -3.69 1.38
N TYR A 97 4.34 -3.65 0.85
CA TYR A 97 3.90 -4.55 -0.22
C TYR A 97 4.67 -4.26 -1.51
N ASN A 98 5.34 -5.27 -2.06
CA ASN A 98 6.21 -5.14 -3.23
C ASN A 98 5.50 -5.43 -4.57
N GLY A 99 4.22 -5.79 -4.55
CA GLY A 99 3.46 -6.07 -5.76
C GLY A 99 3.27 -4.83 -6.62
N ILE A 100 3.33 -5.02 -7.93
CA ILE A 100 2.97 -4.02 -8.93
C ILE A 100 1.56 -4.36 -9.40
N LEU A 101 0.59 -3.49 -9.11
CA LEU A 101 -0.80 -3.67 -9.49
C LEU A 101 -1.12 -2.82 -10.73
N LEU A 102 -1.92 -3.38 -11.60
CA LEU A 102 -2.46 -2.71 -12.78
C LEU A 102 -3.98 -2.72 -12.73
N TYR A 103 -4.58 -1.54 -12.83
CA TYR A 103 -6.00 -1.37 -13.05
C TYR A 103 -6.25 -1.04 -14.53
N ASN A 104 -7.05 -1.83 -15.20
CA ASN A 104 -7.49 -1.57 -16.56
C ASN A 104 -8.87 -0.90 -16.55
N THR A 105 -8.94 0.34 -16.99
CA THR A 105 -10.17 1.15 -16.96
C THR A 105 -11.20 0.75 -18.01
N LEU A 106 -10.82 -0.02 -19.05
CA LEU A 106 -11.77 -0.51 -20.06
C LEU A 106 -12.49 -1.76 -19.61
N THR A 107 -11.75 -2.67 -18.95
CA THR A 107 -12.30 -3.96 -18.53
C THR A 107 -12.77 -3.94 -17.07
N ASP A 108 -12.53 -2.84 -16.36
CA ASP A 108 -12.78 -2.70 -14.92
C ASP A 108 -12.17 -3.86 -14.13
N GLN A 109 -10.87 -4.12 -14.34
CA GLN A 109 -10.18 -5.24 -13.72
C GLN A 109 -8.83 -4.84 -13.12
N TRP A 110 -8.55 -5.43 -11.97
CA TRP A 110 -7.25 -5.37 -11.31
C TRP A 110 -6.44 -6.63 -11.60
N SER A 111 -5.13 -6.48 -11.68
CA SER A 111 -4.17 -7.59 -11.80
C SER A 111 -2.83 -7.23 -11.16
N LYS A 112 -2.14 -8.23 -10.61
CA LYS A 112 -0.73 -8.11 -10.24
C LYS A 112 0.12 -8.46 -11.46
N ILE A 113 0.92 -7.52 -11.93
CA ILE A 113 1.74 -7.71 -13.14
C ILE A 113 3.21 -7.96 -12.84
N GLY A 114 3.62 -7.88 -11.58
CA GLY A 114 5.00 -8.13 -11.18
C GLY A 114 5.27 -7.74 -9.73
N GLU A 115 6.55 -7.69 -9.40
CA GLU A 115 7.07 -7.28 -8.09
C GLU A 115 8.24 -6.32 -8.25
N LEU A 116 8.35 -5.38 -7.32
CA LEU A 116 9.50 -4.49 -7.23
C LEU A 116 10.72 -5.29 -6.73
N PRO A 117 11.89 -5.15 -7.37
CA PRO A 117 13.11 -5.85 -6.96
C PRO A 117 13.83 -5.19 -5.78
N PHE A 118 13.20 -4.22 -5.13
CA PHE A 118 13.72 -3.46 -3.99
C PHE A 118 12.62 -3.23 -2.97
N LEU A 119 12.98 -2.72 -1.78
CA LEU A 119 11.98 -2.34 -0.76
C LEU A 119 11.08 -1.23 -1.30
N PRO A 120 9.77 -1.45 -1.36
CA PRO A 120 8.82 -0.49 -1.89
C PRO A 120 8.82 0.80 -1.09
N HIS A 121 8.69 1.92 -1.79
CA HIS A 121 8.52 3.21 -1.17
C HIS A 121 7.03 3.49 -0.96
N VAL A 122 6.66 3.99 0.21
CA VAL A 122 5.34 4.54 0.51
C VAL A 122 5.43 6.02 0.85
N THR A 123 4.30 6.70 0.89
CA THR A 123 4.23 8.15 1.18
C THR A 123 5.08 8.99 0.21
N THR A 124 5.12 8.58 -1.04
CA THR A 124 5.84 9.24 -2.13
C THR A 124 4.99 9.23 -3.40
N PRO A 125 5.06 10.24 -4.27
CA PRO A 125 4.41 10.20 -5.58
C PRO A 125 5.16 9.30 -6.55
N ALA A 126 4.42 8.75 -7.53
CA ALA A 126 4.98 8.22 -8.77
C ALA A 126 4.82 9.26 -9.89
N VAL A 127 5.85 9.46 -10.69
CA VAL A 127 5.83 10.36 -11.83
C VAL A 127 6.16 9.57 -13.09
N LEU A 128 5.31 9.69 -14.12
CA LEU A 128 5.63 9.19 -15.45
C LEU A 128 6.30 10.31 -16.26
N TRP A 129 7.56 10.09 -16.62
CA TRP A 129 8.32 10.97 -17.48
C TRP A 129 8.79 10.19 -18.72
N ASP A 130 8.18 10.50 -19.85
CA ASP A 130 8.30 9.71 -21.07
C ASP A 130 7.88 8.24 -20.82
N LYS A 131 8.78 7.30 -20.94
CA LYS A 131 8.55 5.86 -20.65
C LYS A 131 9.12 5.41 -19.30
N LYS A 132 9.52 6.36 -18.47
CA LYS A 132 10.13 6.07 -17.16
C LYS A 132 9.16 6.43 -16.03
N ILE A 133 9.01 5.53 -15.11
CA ILE A 133 8.33 5.76 -13.84
C ILE A 133 9.38 6.09 -12.80
N ILE A 134 9.23 7.23 -12.17
CA ILE A 134 10.16 7.75 -11.16
C ILE A 134 9.46 7.68 -9.81
N LEU A 135 10.08 7.01 -8.85
CA LEU A 135 9.72 7.01 -7.43
C LEU A 135 10.84 7.71 -6.68
N SER A 136 10.55 8.86 -6.10
CA SER A 136 11.56 9.64 -5.37
C SER A 136 11.41 9.40 -3.87
N ASN A 137 12.51 9.12 -3.17
CA ASN A 137 12.53 8.97 -1.71
C ASN A 137 11.35 8.15 -1.13
N GLY A 138 10.99 8.36 0.14
CA GLY A 138 9.84 7.75 0.77
C GLY A 138 10.20 6.90 1.99
N GLU A 139 9.20 6.25 2.56
CA GLU A 139 9.36 5.34 3.67
C GLU A 139 9.42 3.90 3.14
N ILE A 140 10.38 3.11 3.62
CA ILE A 140 10.61 1.72 3.18
C ILE A 140 10.24 0.68 4.25
N LYS A 141 10.16 1.11 5.50
CA LYS A 141 9.65 0.38 6.67
C LYS A 141 9.09 1.41 7.65
N PRO A 142 8.23 1.02 8.59
CA PRO A 142 7.70 1.95 9.58
C PRO A 142 8.79 2.78 10.26
N GLY A 143 8.76 4.10 10.07
CA GLY A 143 9.72 5.06 10.61
C GLY A 143 11.09 5.10 9.91
N ILE A 144 11.33 4.31 8.87
CA ILE A 144 12.61 4.27 8.13
C ILE A 144 12.42 4.83 6.73
N ARG A 145 13.04 5.97 6.47
CA ARG A 145 13.01 6.65 5.17
C ARG A 145 14.29 6.43 4.36
N THR A 146 14.16 6.52 3.05
CA THR A 146 15.27 6.45 2.10
C THR A 146 15.31 7.70 1.22
N PRO A 147 16.50 8.25 0.91
CA PRO A 147 16.65 9.29 -0.09
C PRO A 147 16.75 8.75 -1.53
N ASN A 148 16.71 7.45 -1.72
CA ASN A 148 16.91 6.83 -3.04
C ASN A 148 15.81 7.22 -4.03
N VAL A 149 16.21 7.39 -5.29
CA VAL A 149 15.31 7.58 -6.43
C VAL A 149 15.33 6.33 -7.27
N MET A 150 14.16 5.72 -7.47
CA MET A 150 14.02 4.51 -8.28
C MET A 150 13.45 4.85 -9.64
N LEU A 151 13.97 4.16 -10.66
CA LEU A 151 13.55 4.32 -12.05
C LEU A 151 13.04 2.98 -12.58
N GLY A 152 11.78 2.97 -13.01
CA GLY A 152 11.19 1.89 -13.77
C GLY A 152 11.10 2.25 -15.25
N THR A 153 11.29 1.31 -16.15
CA THR A 153 11.10 1.52 -17.59
C THR A 153 9.96 0.65 -18.10
N ILE A 154 8.98 1.27 -18.76
CA ILE A 154 7.90 0.55 -19.42
C ILE A 154 8.44 0.01 -20.74
N LYS A 155 8.57 -1.31 -20.86
CA LYS A 155 8.90 -2.00 -22.10
C LYS A 155 7.59 -2.37 -22.82
N LYS A 156 7.58 -2.17 -24.15
CA LYS A 156 6.49 -2.67 -25.00
C LYS A 156 6.59 -4.19 -25.16
#